data_5a6f6ca0db8c074639a530f26681981d
#
_entry.id   5a6f6ca0db8c074639a530f26681981d
#
_cell.length_a   1.000
_cell.length_b   1.000
_cell.length_c   1.000
_cell.angle_alpha   90.00
_cell.angle_beta   90.00
_cell.angle_gamma   90.00
#
_symmetry.space_group_name_H-M   'P 1'
#
loop_
_entity.id
_entity.type
_entity.pdbx_description
1 polymer ?
#
loop_
_entity_poly.entity_id
_entity_poly.type
_entity_poly.pdbx_seq_one_letter_code
_entity_poly.pdbx_strand_id
1 'polypeptide(L)'
;YAQKSLRLGAKDIILKPIEFKQLTASINRVMGWKFTSNNNVNDVIQYIHSNYDKKIELKTIAANLYLSPDYISKLFKTYMGITINKYINKVRIEKAIELFDNEEVSVKEVALMTGYDSLNNFYKNFKNATGKTPAMYLSEKNKSN
;
A
#
# COMPACT_ATOMS: atom_id res chain seq x y z
N TYR A 1 0.51 13.42 26.10
CA TYR A 1 -0.31 13.21 25.80
C TYR A 1 -0.59 13.32 25.65
N ALA A 2 -0.14 13.43 25.83
CA ALA A 2 -0.93 13.16 25.66
C ALA A 2 -1.35 13.34 25.18
N GLN A 3 -1.22 13.33 25.11
CA GLN A 3 -2.01 13.15 24.72
C GLN A 3 -2.22 13.49 24.00
N LYS A 4 -1.87 13.68 23.82
CA LYS A 4 -2.33 13.74 23.14
C LYS A 4 -2.06 14.09 22.39
N SER A 5 -1.39 14.23 22.17
CA SER A 5 -1.65 14.18 21.47
C SER A 5 -1.45 14.15 20.65
N LEU A 6 -0.96 14.18 20.30
CA LEU A 6 -1.31 13.77 19.55
C LEU A 6 -1.42 13.94 18.71
N ARG A 7 -1.19 14.14 18.71
CA ARG A 7 -1.61 14.08 18.10
C ARG A 7 -1.12 14.33 17.35
N LEU A 8 -0.09 14.19 17.04
CA LEU A 8 0.01 14.11 16.58
C LEU A 8 0.45 14.19 16.45
N GLY A 9 0.94 14.23 16.93
CA GLY A 9 0.78 14.11 17.13
C GLY A 9 1.01 14.01 17.68
N ALA A 10 1.50 14.02 18.34
CA ALA A 10 1.02 13.73 18.91
C ALA A 10 1.14 13.70 19.52
N LYS A 11 1.46 13.56 20.19
CA LYS A 11 0.97 13.42 20.83
C LYS A 11 1.10 12.95 21.35
N ASP A 12 2.28 12.71 21.91
CA ASP A 12 2.17 12.09 22.57
C ASP A 12 1.89 11.66 22.79
N ILE A 13 3.09 11.14 22.91
CA ILE A 13 1.83 10.58 23.31
C ILE A 13 1.96 9.12 23.72
N ILE A 14 1.84 8.81 24.96
CA ILE A 14 1.79 7.41 25.39
C ILE A 14 0.37 6.92 25.16
N LEU A 15 0.21 6.01 24.22
CA LEU A 15 -1.10 5.45 23.88
C LEU A 15 -1.32 4.14 24.62
N LYS A 16 -2.46 4.01 25.23
CA LYS A 16 -2.89 2.73 25.79
C LYS A 16 -3.27 1.79 24.64
N PRO A 17 -3.26 0.47 24.87
CA PRO A 17 -3.60 -0.47 23.80
C PRO A 17 -4.94 -0.17 23.11
N ILE A 18 -5.96 0.22 23.87
CA ILE A 18 -7.26 0.56 23.31
C ILE A 18 -7.17 1.80 22.42
N GLU A 19 -6.44 2.80 22.87
CA GLU A 19 -6.25 4.04 22.11
C GLU A 19 -5.51 3.76 20.80
N PHE A 20 -4.51 2.87 20.85
CA PHE A 20 -3.78 2.49 19.67
C PHE A 20 -4.70 1.82 18.64
N LYS A 21 -5.59 0.94 19.10
CA LYS A 21 -6.52 0.27 18.19
C LYS A 21 -7.47 1.27 17.54
N GLN A 22 -7.95 2.24 18.29
CA GLN A 22 -8.82 3.28 17.75
C GLN A 22 -8.08 4.15 16.75
N LEU A 23 -6.85 4.51 17.03
CA LEU A 23 -6.02 5.30 16.13
C LEU A 23 -5.76 4.51 14.84
N THR A 24 -5.45 3.22 14.96
CA THR A 24 -5.21 2.36 13.81
C THR A 24 -6.46 2.28 12.92
N ALA A 25 -7.63 2.13 13.53
CA ALA A 25 -8.89 2.08 12.78
C ALA A 25 -9.15 3.40 12.05
N SER A 26 -8.87 4.52 12.71
CA SER A 26 -9.02 5.84 12.09
C SER A 26 -8.07 6.03 10.92
N ILE A 27 -6.82 5.60 11.07
CA ILE A 27 -5.83 5.66 10.00
C ILE A 27 -6.29 4.81 8.82
N ASN A 28 -6.77 3.59 9.08
CA ASN A 28 -7.27 2.72 8.03
C ASN A 28 -8.39 3.36 7.23
N ARG A 29 -9.32 3.99 7.92
CA ARG A 29 -10.47 4.63 7.28
C ARG A 29 -10.03 5.81 6.40
N VAL A 30 -9.11 6.61 6.90
CA VAL A 30 -8.64 7.80 6.18
C VAL A 30 -7.74 7.43 5.03
N MET A 31 -6.82 6.48 5.23
CA MET A 31 -5.80 6.13 4.25
C MET A 31 -6.15 4.90 3.42
N GLY A 32 -7.23 4.21 3.76
CA GLY A 32 -7.62 3.01 3.03
C GLY A 32 -6.78 1.78 3.34
N TRP A 33 -5.97 1.84 4.40
CA TRP A 33 -5.18 0.70 4.82
C TRP A 33 -6.02 -0.22 5.70
N LYS A 34 -5.66 -1.50 5.70
CA LYS A 34 -6.29 -2.48 6.58
C LYS A 34 -5.21 -3.14 7.41
N PHE A 35 -5.23 -2.89 8.70
CA PHE A 35 -4.32 -3.55 9.63
C PHE A 35 -4.96 -4.79 10.22
N THR A 36 -4.11 -5.70 10.65
CA THR A 36 -4.51 -6.98 11.23
C THR A 36 -4.23 -6.98 12.75
N SER A 37 -4.50 -8.10 13.39
CA SER A 37 -4.14 -8.29 14.79
C SER A 37 -2.66 -8.64 14.99
N ASN A 38 -1.90 -8.84 13.90
CA ASN A 38 -0.49 -9.22 13.98
C ASN A 38 0.41 -8.03 13.69
N ASN A 39 1.24 -7.65 14.67
CA ASN A 39 2.09 -6.48 14.54
C ASN A 39 3.13 -6.61 13.43
N ASN A 40 3.68 -7.80 13.22
CA ASN A 40 4.66 -8.00 12.15
C ASN A 40 4.03 -7.82 10.78
N VAL A 41 2.82 -8.33 10.60
CA VAL A 41 2.08 -8.14 9.34
C VAL A 41 1.78 -6.67 9.13
N ASN A 42 1.37 -5.98 10.19
CA ASN A 42 1.08 -4.54 10.11
C ASN A 42 2.33 -3.74 9.74
N ASP A 43 3.49 -4.13 10.26
CA ASP A 43 4.76 -3.49 9.89
C ASP A 43 5.06 -3.68 8.41
N VAL A 44 4.77 -4.86 7.86
CA VAL A 44 4.94 -5.11 6.43
C VAL A 44 4.01 -4.21 5.62
N ILE A 45 2.75 -4.13 6.02
CA ILE A 45 1.75 -3.28 5.36
C ILE A 45 2.24 -1.83 5.34
N GLN A 46 2.68 -1.33 6.48
CA GLN A 46 3.16 0.04 6.60
C GLN A 46 4.39 0.27 5.72
N TYR A 47 5.32 -0.67 5.71
CA TYR A 47 6.50 -0.57 4.87
C TYR A 47 6.13 -0.48 3.39
N ILE A 48 5.18 -1.31 2.95
CA ILE A 48 4.75 -1.32 1.56
C ILE A 48 4.11 0.02 1.18
N HIS A 49 3.23 0.55 2.02
CA HIS A 49 2.58 1.83 1.74
C HIS A 49 3.56 3.00 1.74
N SER A 50 4.62 2.90 2.51
CA SER A 50 5.63 3.96 2.56
C SER A 50 6.66 3.87 1.43
N ASN A 51 6.78 2.71 0.79
CA ASN A 51 7.85 2.44 -0.18
C ASN A 51 7.36 1.85 -1.51
N TYR A 52 6.06 1.92 -1.80
CA TYR A 52 5.51 1.29 -3.00
C TYR A 52 6.15 1.82 -4.29
N ASP A 53 6.61 3.07 -4.28
CA ASP A 53 7.21 3.73 -5.43
C ASP A 53 8.68 3.38 -5.64
N LYS A 54 9.21 2.48 -4.82
CA LYS A 54 10.60 2.05 -4.88
C LYS A 54 10.65 0.54 -5.03
N LYS A 55 11.85 0.03 -5.29
CA LYS A 55 12.06 -1.42 -5.32
C LYS A 55 11.85 -1.97 -3.91
N ILE A 56 11.01 -2.98 -3.79
CA ILE A 56 10.75 -3.64 -2.50
C ILE A 56 11.25 -5.07 -2.59
N GLU A 57 12.10 -5.45 -1.64
CA GLU A 57 12.63 -6.81 -1.55
C GLU A 57 12.20 -7.46 -0.25
N LEU A 58 11.74 -8.70 -0.34
CA LEU A 58 11.27 -9.45 0.83
C LEU A 58 12.38 -9.60 1.87
N LYS A 59 13.61 -9.83 1.43
CA LYS A 59 14.74 -9.99 2.35
C LYS A 59 14.98 -8.74 3.19
N THR A 60 14.75 -7.56 2.62
CA THR A 60 14.91 -6.30 3.33
C THR A 60 13.84 -6.14 4.41
N ILE A 61 12.60 -6.44 4.05
CA ILE A 61 11.49 -6.39 5.01
C ILE A 61 11.75 -7.36 6.17
N ALA A 62 12.12 -8.59 5.84
CA ALA A 62 12.36 -9.62 6.85
C ALA A 62 13.53 -9.23 7.78
N ALA A 63 14.60 -8.68 7.21
CA ALA A 63 15.74 -8.25 8.01
C ALA A 63 15.37 -7.15 8.99
N ASN A 64 14.55 -6.21 8.56
CA ASN A 64 14.09 -5.12 9.43
C ASN A 64 13.25 -5.62 10.60
N LEU A 65 12.59 -6.76 10.44
CA LEU A 65 11.77 -7.35 11.50
C LEU A 65 12.47 -8.46 12.26
N TYR A 66 13.74 -8.74 11.93
CA TYR A 66 14.51 -9.82 12.54
C TYR A 66 13.85 -11.19 12.36
N LEU A 67 13.22 -11.39 11.18
CA LEU A 67 12.53 -12.62 10.84
C LEU A 67 13.08 -13.18 9.53
N SER A 68 12.86 -14.48 9.28
CA SER A 68 13.25 -15.05 8.00
C SER A 68 12.25 -14.65 6.92
N PRO A 69 12.70 -14.53 5.65
CA PRO A 69 11.80 -14.24 4.55
C PRO A 69 10.66 -15.25 4.42
N ASP A 70 10.96 -16.54 4.59
CA ASP A 70 9.92 -17.57 4.50
C ASP A 70 8.86 -17.41 5.57
N TYR A 71 9.27 -17.10 6.79
CA TYR A 71 8.34 -16.94 7.90
C TYR A 71 7.42 -15.75 7.66
N ILE A 72 7.99 -14.60 7.29
CA ILE A 72 7.18 -13.40 7.09
C ILE A 72 6.25 -13.55 5.88
N SER A 73 6.70 -14.25 4.84
CA SER A 73 5.87 -14.51 3.67
C SER A 73 4.64 -15.33 4.02
N LYS A 74 4.83 -16.41 4.78
CA LYS A 74 3.74 -17.28 5.22
C LYS A 74 2.80 -16.56 6.17
N LEU A 75 3.37 -15.82 7.11
CA LEU A 75 2.61 -15.06 8.09
C LEU A 75 1.71 -14.05 7.39
N PHE A 76 2.27 -13.29 6.45
CA PHE A 76 1.52 -12.27 5.71
C PHE A 76 0.35 -12.90 4.97
N LYS A 77 0.60 -14.00 4.25
CA LYS A 77 -0.46 -14.67 3.50
C LYS A 77 -1.55 -15.20 4.43
N THR A 78 -1.16 -15.70 5.60
CA THR A 78 -2.13 -16.21 6.58
C THR A 78 -3.10 -15.11 7.03
N TYR A 79 -2.58 -13.94 7.34
CA TYR A 79 -3.40 -12.84 7.85
C TYR A 79 -4.09 -12.01 6.78
N MET A 80 -3.46 -11.89 5.60
CA MET A 80 -3.99 -11.03 4.54
C MET A 80 -4.71 -11.78 3.43
N GLY A 81 -4.51 -13.09 3.33
CA GLY A 81 -5.15 -13.91 2.31
C GLY A 81 -4.49 -13.83 0.94
N ILE A 82 -3.51 -12.97 0.75
CA ILE A 82 -2.77 -12.83 -0.50
C ILE A 82 -1.28 -12.72 -0.21
N THR A 83 -0.45 -12.96 -1.22
CA THR A 83 0.99 -12.86 -1.06
C THR A 83 1.42 -11.40 -0.93
N ILE A 84 2.62 -11.20 -0.40
CA ILE A 84 3.21 -9.86 -0.29
C ILE A 84 3.32 -9.22 -1.68
N ASN A 85 3.77 -9.97 -2.68
CA ASN A 85 3.91 -9.45 -4.05
C ASN A 85 2.57 -8.98 -4.61
N LYS A 86 1.51 -9.74 -4.40
CA LYS A 86 0.17 -9.33 -4.85
C LYS A 86 -0.29 -8.08 -4.13
N TYR A 87 0.02 -7.98 -2.84
CA TYR A 87 -0.34 -6.80 -2.08
C TYR A 87 0.40 -5.56 -2.56
N ILE A 88 1.70 -5.70 -2.85
CA ILE A 88 2.50 -4.59 -3.40
C ILE A 88 1.88 -4.10 -4.70
N ASN A 89 1.55 -5.01 -5.61
CA ASN A 89 0.94 -4.63 -6.89
C ASN A 89 -0.43 -3.99 -6.69
N LYS A 90 -1.20 -4.48 -5.74
CA LYS A 90 -2.50 -3.89 -5.42
C LYS A 90 -2.34 -2.43 -4.99
N VAL A 91 -1.40 -2.16 -4.09
CA VAL A 91 -1.14 -0.79 -3.61
C VAL A 91 -0.69 0.10 -4.79
N ARG A 92 0.23 -0.40 -5.61
CA ARG A 92 0.73 0.35 -6.75
C ARG A 92 -0.38 0.71 -7.74
N ILE A 93 -1.28 -0.24 -8.02
CA ILE A 93 -2.36 0.02 -8.95
C ILE A 93 -3.39 0.97 -8.35
N GLU A 94 -3.67 0.87 -7.06
CA GLU A 94 -4.55 1.83 -6.39
C GLU A 94 -3.99 3.24 -6.49
N LYS A 95 -2.69 3.40 -6.31
CA LYS A 95 -2.04 4.70 -6.45
C LYS A 95 -2.06 5.18 -7.89
N ALA A 96 -1.90 4.27 -8.85
CA ALA A 96 -1.98 4.61 -10.27
C ALA A 96 -3.36 5.17 -10.61
N ILE A 97 -4.41 4.54 -10.09
CA ILE A 97 -5.78 5.01 -10.31
C ILE A 97 -5.99 6.40 -9.72
N GLU A 98 -5.48 6.64 -8.51
CA GLU A 98 -5.54 7.97 -7.90
C GLU A 98 -4.88 9.03 -8.78
N LEU A 99 -3.70 8.70 -9.33
CA LEU A 99 -2.99 9.64 -10.19
C LEU A 99 -3.75 9.92 -11.48
N PHE A 100 -4.31 8.87 -12.10
CA PHE A 100 -5.10 9.04 -13.31
C PHE A 100 -6.36 9.87 -13.06
N ASP A 101 -6.98 9.71 -11.89
CA ASP A 101 -8.23 10.39 -11.56
C ASP A 101 -8.02 11.86 -11.18
N ASN A 102 -6.88 12.18 -10.57
CA ASN A 102 -6.68 13.49 -9.96
C ASN A 102 -5.66 14.38 -10.69
N GLU A 103 -4.90 13.83 -11.62
CA GLU A 103 -3.86 14.58 -12.30
C GLU A 103 -3.83 14.23 -13.79
N GLU A 104 -3.28 15.17 -14.59
CA GLU A 104 -3.06 14.91 -16.01
C GLU A 104 -1.64 14.39 -16.18
N VAL A 105 -1.50 13.06 -16.14
CA VAL A 105 -0.22 12.39 -16.24
C VAL A 105 -0.29 11.31 -17.30
N SER A 106 0.82 11.06 -17.96
CA SER A 106 0.91 10.01 -18.97
C SER A 106 0.97 8.64 -18.28
N VAL A 107 0.62 7.61 -19.05
CA VAL A 107 0.71 6.22 -18.56
C VAL A 107 2.15 5.90 -18.15
N LYS A 108 3.11 6.34 -18.95
CA LYS A 108 4.52 6.10 -18.64
C LYS A 108 4.94 6.76 -17.32
N GLU A 109 4.50 8.00 -17.11
CA GLU A 109 4.82 8.69 -15.86
C GLU A 109 4.21 7.98 -14.64
N VAL A 110 2.96 7.56 -14.76
CA VAL A 110 2.28 6.85 -13.68
C VAL A 110 2.98 5.53 -13.37
N ALA A 111 3.40 4.80 -14.40
CA ALA A 111 4.13 3.55 -14.18
C ALA A 111 5.40 3.79 -13.35
N LEU A 112 6.16 4.83 -13.71
CA LEU A 112 7.37 5.15 -12.96
C LEU A 112 7.07 5.64 -11.55
N MET A 113 6.07 6.50 -11.41
CA MET A 113 5.71 7.06 -10.10
C MET A 113 5.19 6.03 -9.13
N THR A 114 4.66 4.92 -9.64
CA THR A 114 4.12 3.87 -8.79
C THR A 114 5.08 2.69 -8.59
N GLY A 115 6.33 2.83 -9.04
CA GLY A 115 7.37 1.86 -8.72
C GLY A 115 7.60 0.77 -9.75
N TYR A 116 6.98 0.88 -10.92
CA TYR A 116 7.21 -0.11 -11.99
C TYR A 116 8.40 0.32 -12.84
N ASP A 117 9.31 -0.63 -13.07
CA ASP A 117 10.47 -0.41 -13.91
C ASP A 117 10.22 -0.83 -15.36
N SER A 118 9.07 -1.39 -15.65
CA SER A 118 8.69 -1.89 -16.97
C SER A 118 7.23 -1.54 -17.27
N LEU A 119 6.99 -0.91 -18.42
CA LEU A 119 5.62 -0.61 -18.85
C LEU A 119 4.80 -1.89 -19.05
N ASN A 120 5.44 -2.95 -19.58
CA ASN A 120 4.76 -4.21 -19.78
C ASN A 120 4.25 -4.78 -18.46
N ASN A 121 5.06 -4.69 -17.41
CA ASN A 121 4.68 -5.16 -16.10
C ASN A 121 3.54 -4.32 -15.53
N PHE A 122 3.62 -3.00 -15.71
CA PHE A 122 2.55 -2.11 -15.28
C PHE A 122 1.23 -2.45 -15.99
N TYR A 123 1.25 -2.59 -17.31
CA TYR A 123 0.06 -2.92 -18.10
C TYR A 123 -0.56 -4.24 -17.63
N LYS A 124 0.28 -5.26 -17.45
CA LYS A 124 -0.18 -6.56 -17.01
C LYS A 124 -0.89 -6.48 -15.65
N ASN A 125 -0.27 -5.82 -14.71
CA ASN A 125 -0.83 -5.73 -13.35
C ASN A 125 -2.06 -4.82 -13.31
N PHE A 126 -2.05 -3.74 -14.09
CA PHE A 126 -3.21 -2.86 -14.15
C PHE A 126 -4.43 -3.60 -14.74
N LYS A 127 -4.22 -4.31 -15.82
CA LYS A 127 -5.31 -5.07 -16.45
C LYS A 127 -5.82 -6.19 -15.54
N ASN A 128 -4.90 -6.89 -14.85
CA ASN A 128 -5.30 -7.93 -13.90
C ASN A 128 -6.14 -7.37 -12.76
N ALA A 129 -5.83 -6.18 -12.29
CA ALA A 129 -6.51 -5.58 -11.15
C ALA A 129 -7.84 -4.92 -11.53
N THR A 130 -7.92 -4.30 -12.71
CA THR A 130 -9.08 -3.49 -13.10
C THR A 130 -9.91 -4.09 -14.24
N GLY A 131 -9.37 -5.08 -14.95
CA GLY A 131 -10.02 -5.63 -16.13
C GLY A 131 -9.82 -4.80 -17.38
N LYS A 132 -9.11 -3.69 -17.30
CA LYS A 132 -8.90 -2.76 -18.42
C LYS A 132 -7.43 -2.38 -18.53
N THR A 133 -7.00 -2.04 -19.76
CA THR A 133 -5.68 -1.46 -19.92
C THR A 133 -5.71 -0.01 -19.43
N PRO A 134 -4.54 0.57 -19.09
CA PRO A 134 -4.51 1.97 -18.70
C PRO A 134 -5.08 2.91 -19.75
N ALA A 135 -4.83 2.61 -21.05
CA ALA A 135 -5.38 3.43 -22.14
C ALA A 135 -6.90 3.36 -22.15
N MET A 136 -7.47 2.17 -21.98
CA MET A 136 -8.92 2.00 -21.93
C MET A 136 -9.53 2.72 -20.72
N TYR A 137 -8.86 2.64 -19.58
CA TYR A 137 -9.32 3.31 -18.37
C TYR A 137 -9.39 4.82 -18.59
N LEU A 138 -8.34 5.41 -19.14
CA LEU A 138 -8.30 6.85 -19.43
C LEU A 138 -9.34 7.25 -20.48
N SER A 139 -9.53 6.43 -21.51
CA SER A 139 -10.50 6.71 -22.54
C SER A 139 -11.92 6.75 -21.97
N GLU A 140 -12.27 5.78 -21.13
CA GLU A 140 -13.59 5.74 -20.51
C GLU A 140 -13.81 6.88 -19.53
N LYS A 141 -12.74 7.24 -18.78
CA LYS A 141 -12.80 8.38 -17.87
C LYS A 141 -13.09 9.67 -18.62
N ASN A 142 -12.40 9.88 -19.75
CA ASN A 142 -12.57 11.09 -20.55
C ASN A 142 -13.98 11.17 -21.17
N LYS A 143 -14.58 10.03 -21.49
CA LYS A 143 -15.95 10.00 -22.00
C LYS A 143 -16.99 10.35 -20.93
N SER A 144 -16.68 10.03 -19.68
CA SER A 144 -17.59 10.32 -18.55
C SER A 144 -17.59 11.79 -18.18
N ASN A 145 -16.59 12.53 -18.62
CA ASN A 145 -16.47 13.96 -18.36
C ASN A 145 -16.98 14.74 -19.58
#